data_cef4088d7995ea47c0ae986336ad1499
#
_entry.id   cef4088d7995ea47c0ae986336ad1499
#
_cell.length_a   1.000
_cell.length_b   1.000
_cell.length_c   1.000
_cell.angle_alpha   90.00
_cell.angle_beta   90.00
_cell.angle_gamma   90.00
#
_symmetry.space_group_name_H-M   'P 1'
#
loop_
_entity.id
_entity.type
_entity.pdbx_description
1 polymer ?
#
loop_
_entity_poly.entity_id
_entity_poly.type
_entity_poly.pdbx_seq_one_letter_code
_entity_poly.pdbx_strand_id
1 'polypeptide(L)'
;MKLITLNIWGGEKFDPLMEFFAREMDHVDIFCLQEVLFGLEPKFTNENKARMNISAEIAAKLHNFKSYKFLAKNSTYFASELLPQGVELGQEIFVRKSIKVISDGGFRTYPEERYINNNLEFPDNGNFQYIKIKEAHDELVLGNLHGLWQENSQKLDTPERMEQSKIIKSFFDKEKGRKILAGDFNIRPETQGTKILEIGMENLITKYGVTSTRSSIYLEPIRFSDYILTSPNIKVNDFKVLQDVVSDHLPLLLEFE
;
A
#
# COMPACT_ATOMS: atom_id res chain seq x y z
N MET A 1 -4.49 18.36 -2.89
CA MET A 1 -4.99 17.12 -2.20
C MET A 1 -3.95 16.61 -1.22
N LYS A 2 -4.41 15.82 -0.21
CA LYS A 2 -3.52 15.13 0.74
C LYS A 2 -3.76 13.63 0.70
N LEU A 3 -2.67 12.87 0.61
CA LEU A 3 -2.67 11.41 0.58
C LEU A 3 -1.81 10.87 1.72
N ILE A 4 -2.30 9.83 2.40
CA ILE A 4 -1.49 9.01 3.30
C ILE A 4 -1.42 7.58 2.76
N THR A 5 -0.22 6.99 2.70
CA THR A 5 -0.05 5.55 2.51
C THR A 5 0.53 4.91 3.75
N LEU A 6 0.03 3.71 4.09
CA LEU A 6 0.42 2.97 5.28
C LEU A 6 0.13 1.48 5.12
N ASN A 7 1.13 0.64 5.32
CA ASN A 7 0.90 -0.76 5.65
C ASN A 7 0.45 -0.82 7.12
N ILE A 8 -0.76 -1.32 7.37
CA ILE A 8 -1.40 -1.27 8.70
C ILE A 8 -1.15 -2.52 9.56
N TRP A 9 -0.40 -3.50 9.02
CA TRP A 9 -0.06 -4.74 9.73
C TRP A 9 -1.29 -5.42 10.36
N GLY A 10 -2.34 -5.63 9.55
CA GLY A 10 -3.59 -6.23 10.03
C GLY A 10 -4.28 -5.49 11.17
N GLY A 11 -3.86 -4.27 11.50
CA GLY A 11 -4.39 -3.51 12.63
C GLY A 11 -3.90 -4.00 14.00
N GLU A 12 -2.73 -4.62 14.11
CA GLU A 12 -2.17 -5.12 15.38
C GLU A 12 -1.99 -4.01 16.43
N LYS A 13 -1.75 -2.79 16.00
CA LYS A 13 -1.74 -1.60 16.86
C LYS A 13 -3.09 -0.88 16.81
N PHE A 14 -4.17 -1.57 17.15
CA PHE A 14 -5.53 -1.13 16.90
C PHE A 14 -5.85 0.26 17.45
N ASP A 15 -5.70 0.47 18.77
CA ASP A 15 -6.11 1.74 19.40
C ASP A 15 -5.30 2.93 18.85
N PRO A 16 -3.95 2.90 18.79
CA PRO A 16 -3.18 3.96 18.15
C PRO A 16 -3.55 4.20 16.68
N LEU A 17 -3.82 3.13 15.91
CA LEU A 17 -4.23 3.23 14.51
C LEU A 17 -5.58 3.93 14.36
N MET A 18 -6.56 3.60 15.21
CA MET A 18 -7.89 4.22 15.17
C MET A 18 -7.88 5.68 15.65
N GLU A 19 -7.02 6.03 16.60
CA GLU A 19 -6.78 7.42 17.03
C GLU A 19 -6.11 8.23 15.90
N PHE A 20 -5.15 7.63 15.20
CA PHE A 20 -4.51 8.22 14.02
C PHE A 20 -5.54 8.55 12.94
N PHE A 21 -6.40 7.59 12.54
CA PHE A 21 -7.46 7.86 11.57
C PHE A 21 -8.43 8.95 12.04
N ALA A 22 -8.79 8.96 13.32
CA ALA A 22 -9.68 9.99 13.89
C ALA A 22 -9.08 11.40 13.80
N ARG A 23 -7.77 11.52 13.96
CA ARG A 23 -7.04 12.80 13.86
C ARG A 23 -6.88 13.24 12.40
N GLU A 24 -6.56 12.31 11.50
CA GLU A 24 -6.22 12.64 10.11
C GLU A 24 -7.45 12.77 9.19
N MET A 25 -8.59 12.16 9.53
CA MET A 25 -9.75 12.07 8.65
C MET A 25 -10.30 13.40 8.16
N ASP A 26 -10.12 14.49 8.92
CA ASP A 26 -10.61 15.82 8.52
C ASP A 26 -9.61 16.56 7.61
N HIS A 27 -8.36 16.12 7.56
CA HIS A 27 -7.25 16.79 6.88
C HIS A 27 -6.75 16.06 5.63
N VAL A 28 -7.06 14.76 5.50
CA VAL A 28 -6.61 13.88 4.42
C VAL A 28 -7.74 13.60 3.44
N ASP A 29 -7.41 13.50 2.17
CA ASP A 29 -8.35 13.22 1.08
C ASP A 29 -8.36 11.74 0.67
N ILE A 30 -7.21 11.07 0.79
CA ILE A 30 -7.01 9.70 0.34
C ILE A 30 -6.13 8.94 1.32
N PHE A 31 -6.55 7.72 1.69
CA PHE A 31 -5.71 6.74 2.38
C PHE A 31 -5.48 5.53 1.48
N CYS A 32 -4.22 5.14 1.28
CA CYS A 32 -3.79 3.91 0.60
C CYS A 32 -3.28 2.93 1.65
N LEU A 33 -4.02 1.87 1.91
CA LEU A 33 -3.71 0.92 2.97
C LEU A 33 -3.30 -0.44 2.40
N GLN A 34 -2.30 -1.07 3.01
CA GLN A 34 -1.84 -2.42 2.73
C GLN A 34 -2.01 -3.29 3.98
N GLU A 35 -2.02 -4.61 3.79
CA GLU A 35 -2.28 -5.61 4.83
C GLU A 35 -3.62 -5.40 5.55
N VAL A 36 -4.65 -5.15 4.76
CA VAL A 36 -6.03 -5.01 5.24
C VAL A 36 -6.70 -6.38 5.26
N LEU A 37 -7.27 -6.77 6.40
CA LEU A 37 -8.04 -8.00 6.56
C LEU A 37 -9.54 -7.72 6.43
N PHE A 38 -10.21 -8.56 5.64
CA PHE A 38 -11.62 -8.49 5.29
C PHE A 38 -12.31 -9.75 5.79
N GLY A 39 -12.95 -9.69 6.93
CA GLY A 39 -13.67 -10.81 7.52
C GLY A 39 -15.15 -10.53 7.72
N LEU A 40 -15.83 -11.46 8.39
CA LEU A 40 -17.25 -11.38 8.66
C LEU A 40 -17.55 -10.67 9.99
N GLU A 41 -16.78 -10.97 11.03
CA GLU A 41 -17.03 -10.48 12.39
C GLU A 41 -16.04 -9.37 12.78
N PRO A 42 -16.52 -8.17 13.10
CA PRO A 42 -15.69 -7.13 13.71
C PRO A 42 -15.15 -7.60 15.07
N LYS A 43 -13.97 -7.07 15.44
CA LYS A 43 -13.29 -7.31 16.73
C LYS A 43 -12.74 -8.72 16.97
N PHE A 44 -12.92 -9.67 16.06
CA PHE A 44 -12.24 -10.96 16.17
C PHE A 44 -10.74 -10.75 15.86
N THR A 45 -9.88 -11.30 16.72
CA THR A 45 -8.42 -11.19 16.57
C THR A 45 -7.78 -12.59 16.52
N ASN A 46 -6.65 -12.71 15.83
CA ASN A 46 -5.78 -13.87 15.93
C ASN A 46 -4.82 -13.76 17.14
N GLU A 47 -3.91 -14.72 17.29
CA GLU A 47 -2.92 -14.75 18.38
C GLU A 47 -1.97 -13.53 18.34
N ASN A 48 -1.61 -13.04 17.14
CA ASN A 48 -0.82 -11.83 16.94
C ASN A 48 -1.61 -10.53 17.15
N LYS A 49 -2.89 -10.61 17.51
CA LYS A 49 -3.82 -9.48 17.72
C LYS A 49 -4.22 -8.73 16.45
N ALA A 50 -3.93 -9.26 15.26
CA ALA A 50 -4.45 -8.72 14.02
C ALA A 50 -5.99 -8.79 13.99
N ARG A 51 -6.62 -7.73 13.50
CA ARG A 51 -8.10 -7.58 13.48
C ARG A 51 -8.66 -8.20 12.22
N MET A 52 -9.35 -9.33 12.35
CA MET A 52 -9.81 -10.13 11.19
C MET A 52 -10.84 -9.43 10.29
N ASN A 53 -11.37 -8.27 10.70
CA ASN A 53 -12.20 -7.40 9.86
C ASN A 53 -11.86 -5.93 10.07
N ILE A 54 -10.57 -5.60 10.04
CA ILE A 54 -10.08 -4.22 10.23
C ILE A 54 -10.68 -3.26 9.19
N SER A 55 -10.94 -3.74 7.96
CA SER A 55 -11.60 -2.94 6.92
C SER A 55 -12.91 -2.34 7.39
N ALA A 56 -13.80 -3.14 8.02
CA ALA A 56 -15.09 -2.63 8.50
C ALA A 56 -14.92 -1.63 9.65
N GLU A 57 -13.95 -1.84 10.53
CA GLU A 57 -13.68 -0.94 11.65
C GLU A 57 -13.12 0.41 11.19
N ILE A 58 -12.19 0.40 10.21
CA ILE A 58 -11.68 1.63 9.58
C ILE A 58 -12.79 2.33 8.79
N ALA A 59 -13.61 1.61 8.03
CA ALA A 59 -14.72 2.20 7.28
C ALA A 59 -15.76 2.88 8.20
N ALA A 60 -16.02 2.31 9.36
CA ALA A 60 -16.88 2.94 10.37
C ALA A 60 -16.28 4.25 10.92
N LYS A 61 -14.96 4.33 11.07
CA LYS A 61 -14.25 5.53 11.47
C LYS A 61 -14.22 6.57 10.34
N LEU A 62 -13.88 6.17 9.13
CA LEU A 62 -13.76 7.01 7.95
C LEU A 62 -15.12 7.18 7.23
N HIS A 63 -16.17 7.52 7.97
CA HIS A 63 -17.55 7.58 7.45
C HIS A 63 -17.78 8.58 6.32
N ASN A 64 -16.89 9.58 6.14
CA ASN A 64 -16.92 10.56 5.04
C ASN A 64 -16.12 10.08 3.79
N PHE A 65 -15.58 8.87 3.82
CA PHE A 65 -14.84 8.28 2.72
C PHE A 65 -15.63 7.16 2.05
N LYS A 66 -15.33 6.91 0.79
CA LYS A 66 -15.73 5.72 0.04
C LYS A 66 -14.53 4.79 -0.04
N SER A 67 -14.75 3.52 0.25
CA SER A 67 -13.73 2.49 0.19
C SER A 67 -13.72 1.79 -1.17
N TYR A 68 -12.52 1.45 -1.63
CA TYR A 68 -12.24 0.65 -2.81
C TYR A 68 -11.32 -0.48 -2.39
N LYS A 69 -11.79 -1.72 -2.53
CA LYS A 69 -11.12 -2.93 -2.02
C LYS A 69 -10.45 -3.69 -3.14
N PHE A 70 -9.29 -4.24 -2.87
CA PHE A 70 -8.63 -5.21 -3.74
C PHE A 70 -8.15 -6.40 -2.89
N LEU A 71 -8.71 -7.59 -3.16
CA LEU A 71 -8.43 -8.81 -2.39
C LEU A 71 -7.29 -9.60 -3.04
N ALA A 72 -6.35 -10.03 -2.23
CA ALA A 72 -5.33 -10.99 -2.62
C ALA A 72 -5.98 -12.38 -2.65
N LYS A 73 -6.39 -12.83 -3.82
CA LYS A 73 -7.00 -14.17 -3.97
C LYS A 73 -6.06 -15.24 -3.43
N ASN A 74 -6.62 -16.20 -2.68
CA ASN A 74 -5.92 -17.36 -2.13
C ASN A 74 -4.88 -17.07 -1.05
N SER A 75 -4.88 -15.91 -0.41
CA SER A 75 -4.13 -15.70 0.82
C SER A 75 -4.71 -16.59 1.92
N THR A 76 -3.91 -17.52 2.38
CA THR A 76 -4.31 -18.45 3.45
C THR A 76 -3.62 -18.16 4.78
N TYR A 77 -2.59 -17.33 4.77
CA TYR A 77 -1.81 -16.98 5.95
C TYR A 77 -1.66 -15.45 6.09
N PHE A 78 -1.56 -15.02 7.33
CA PHE A 78 -1.15 -13.68 7.71
C PHE A 78 -0.23 -13.76 8.93
N ALA A 79 0.95 -13.12 8.86
CA ALA A 79 1.96 -13.14 9.92
C ALA A 79 2.28 -14.57 10.42
N SER A 80 2.41 -15.52 9.48
CA SER A 80 2.66 -16.95 9.71
C SER A 80 1.52 -17.72 10.39
N GLU A 81 0.34 -17.13 10.56
CA GLU A 81 -0.86 -17.80 11.05
C GLU A 81 -1.85 -18.08 9.91
N LEU A 82 -2.54 -19.23 10.00
CA LEU A 82 -3.60 -19.58 9.08
C LEU A 82 -4.79 -18.62 9.27
N LEU A 83 -5.23 -17.99 8.21
CA LEU A 83 -6.43 -17.16 8.24
C LEU A 83 -7.68 -18.02 8.44
N PRO A 84 -8.61 -17.61 9.32
CA PRO A 84 -9.90 -18.27 9.46
C PRO A 84 -10.68 -18.27 8.15
N GLN A 85 -11.52 -19.28 7.97
CA GLN A 85 -12.41 -19.36 6.81
C GLN A 85 -13.28 -18.10 6.69
N GLY A 86 -13.29 -17.48 5.49
CA GLY A 86 -14.04 -16.26 5.22
C GLY A 86 -13.30 -14.97 5.58
N VAL A 87 -12.04 -15.05 6.01
CA VAL A 87 -11.15 -13.89 6.13
C VAL A 87 -10.23 -13.84 4.91
N GLU A 88 -10.14 -12.68 4.28
CA GLU A 88 -9.29 -12.43 3.13
C GLU A 88 -8.30 -11.31 3.45
N LEU A 89 -7.12 -11.38 2.88
CA LEU A 89 -6.11 -10.33 2.95
C LEU A 89 -6.15 -9.48 1.67
N GLY A 90 -5.84 -8.20 1.75
CA GLY A 90 -5.73 -7.35 0.56
C GLY A 90 -5.28 -5.93 0.85
N GLN A 91 -5.73 -5.04 -0.01
CA GLN A 91 -5.44 -3.61 0.04
C GLN A 91 -6.75 -2.82 -0.05
N GLU A 92 -6.73 -1.61 0.48
CA GLU A 92 -7.92 -0.75 0.45
C GLU A 92 -7.51 0.71 0.25
N ILE A 93 -8.19 1.39 -0.67
CA ILE A 93 -8.07 2.83 -0.85
C ILE A 93 -9.35 3.47 -0.35
N PHE A 94 -9.22 4.38 0.61
CA PHE A 94 -10.31 5.24 1.05
C PHE A 94 -10.16 6.62 0.41
N VAL A 95 -11.23 7.08 -0.24
CA VAL A 95 -11.27 8.38 -0.92
C VAL A 95 -12.42 9.20 -0.35
N ARG A 96 -12.16 10.45 -0.02
CA ARG A 96 -13.19 11.39 0.46
C ARG A 96 -14.35 11.43 -0.53
N LYS A 97 -15.60 11.32 -0.04
CA LYS A 97 -16.81 11.21 -0.88
C LYS A 97 -17.03 12.38 -1.85
N SER A 98 -16.42 13.54 -1.58
CA SER A 98 -16.45 14.70 -2.49
C SER A 98 -15.57 14.55 -3.73
N ILE A 99 -14.64 13.59 -3.74
CA ILE A 99 -13.72 13.34 -4.86
C ILE A 99 -14.34 12.29 -5.79
N LYS A 100 -14.38 12.62 -7.08
CA LYS A 100 -14.98 11.74 -8.10
C LYS A 100 -13.97 10.72 -8.61
N VAL A 101 -14.08 9.48 -8.15
CA VAL A 101 -13.40 8.33 -8.76
C VAL A 101 -14.19 7.85 -9.96
N ILE A 102 -13.55 7.70 -11.11
CA ILE A 102 -14.15 7.31 -12.39
C ILE A 102 -13.85 5.87 -12.78
N SER A 103 -12.80 5.28 -12.20
CA SER A 103 -12.45 3.88 -12.41
C SER A 103 -11.62 3.39 -11.23
N ASP A 104 -11.76 2.14 -10.88
CA ASP A 104 -10.94 1.41 -9.92
C ASP A 104 -10.68 -0.01 -10.43
N GLY A 105 -9.63 -0.63 -9.90
CA GLY A 105 -9.26 -1.99 -10.24
C GLY A 105 -7.93 -2.40 -9.61
N GLY A 106 -7.44 -3.54 -10.04
CA GLY A 106 -6.15 -4.05 -9.60
C GLY A 106 -5.79 -5.36 -10.29
N PHE A 107 -4.57 -5.78 -10.08
CA PHE A 107 -4.05 -7.04 -10.59
C PHE A 107 -2.92 -7.56 -9.71
N ARG A 108 -2.67 -8.86 -9.82
CA ARG A 108 -1.45 -9.44 -9.25
C ARG A 108 -0.27 -9.13 -10.15
N THR A 109 0.82 -8.75 -9.54
CA THR A 109 2.08 -8.46 -10.25
C THR A 109 2.92 -9.70 -10.49
N TYR A 110 2.36 -10.87 -10.16
CA TYR A 110 3.05 -12.15 -10.28
C TYR A 110 2.15 -13.26 -10.84
N PRO A 111 2.61 -14.07 -11.83
CA PRO A 111 1.79 -15.12 -12.43
C PRO A 111 1.54 -16.26 -11.44
N GLU A 112 0.28 -16.56 -11.19
CA GLU A 112 -0.21 -17.63 -10.32
C GLU A 112 0.38 -19.01 -10.67
N GLU A 113 0.58 -19.27 -11.94
CA GLU A 113 1.10 -20.52 -12.48
C GLU A 113 2.49 -20.89 -12.00
N ARG A 114 3.35 -19.91 -11.69
CA ARG A 114 4.72 -20.16 -11.22
C ARG A 114 4.78 -20.70 -9.81
N TYR A 115 3.80 -20.36 -8.95
CA TYR A 115 3.72 -20.86 -7.57
C TYR A 115 3.19 -22.29 -7.52
N ILE A 116 2.15 -22.58 -8.30
CA ILE A 116 1.55 -23.93 -8.40
C ILE A 116 2.58 -24.95 -8.88
N ASN A 117 3.36 -24.60 -9.91
CA ASN A 117 4.33 -25.51 -10.52
C ASN A 117 5.60 -25.74 -9.69
N ASN A 118 5.91 -24.86 -8.73
CA ASN A 118 7.12 -24.96 -7.91
C ASN A 118 6.85 -25.35 -6.45
N ASN A 119 5.62 -25.73 -6.08
CA ASN A 119 5.19 -25.96 -4.69
C ASN A 119 5.53 -24.79 -3.75
N LEU A 120 5.59 -23.59 -4.25
CA LEU A 120 5.79 -22.38 -3.45
C LEU A 120 4.45 -21.96 -2.86
N GLU A 121 4.43 -21.58 -1.60
CA GLU A 121 3.26 -20.93 -1.01
C GLU A 121 2.96 -19.63 -1.75
N PHE A 122 1.67 -19.36 -2.01
CA PHE A 122 1.26 -18.13 -2.66
C PHE A 122 1.65 -16.94 -1.76
N PRO A 123 2.42 -15.96 -2.26
CA PRO A 123 2.69 -14.78 -1.46
C PRO A 123 1.39 -14.01 -1.24
N ASP A 124 1.17 -13.59 -0.01
CA ASP A 124 0.03 -12.75 0.38
C ASP A 124 0.13 -11.32 -0.18
N ASN A 125 1.22 -11.03 -0.85
CA ASN A 125 1.61 -9.74 -1.41
C ASN A 125 1.95 -9.87 -2.90
N GLY A 126 2.48 -8.82 -3.51
CA GLY A 126 2.63 -8.74 -4.96
C GLY A 126 1.32 -8.31 -5.62
N ASN A 127 0.57 -7.46 -4.94
CA ASN A 127 -0.71 -6.93 -5.38
C ASN A 127 -0.59 -5.45 -5.74
N PHE A 128 -1.21 -5.08 -6.84
CA PHE A 128 -1.30 -3.71 -7.29
C PHE A 128 -2.78 -3.33 -7.45
N GLN A 129 -3.18 -2.30 -6.72
CA GLN A 129 -4.50 -1.69 -6.81
C GLN A 129 -4.38 -0.30 -7.40
N TYR A 130 -5.38 0.16 -8.15
CA TYR A 130 -5.42 1.54 -8.63
C TYR A 130 -6.82 2.13 -8.58
N ILE A 131 -6.84 3.46 -8.52
CA ILE A 131 -8.03 4.28 -8.81
C ILE A 131 -7.67 5.35 -9.82
N LYS A 132 -8.67 5.81 -10.59
CA LYS A 132 -8.58 6.99 -11.44
C LYS A 132 -9.52 8.05 -10.93
N ILE A 133 -8.98 9.23 -10.68
CA ILE A 133 -9.73 10.39 -10.17
C ILE A 133 -9.91 11.38 -11.30
N LYS A 134 -11.14 11.87 -11.46
CA LYS A 134 -11.45 12.95 -12.41
C LYS A 134 -11.13 14.29 -11.76
N GLU A 135 -10.29 15.07 -12.41
CA GLU A 135 -10.02 16.45 -12.08
C GLU A 135 -10.62 17.39 -13.16
N ALA A 136 -10.56 18.69 -12.94
CA ALA A 136 -11.22 19.66 -13.84
C ALA A 136 -10.75 19.55 -15.30
N HIS A 137 -9.46 19.35 -15.52
CA HIS A 137 -8.84 19.32 -16.86
C HIS A 137 -7.98 18.09 -17.14
N ASP A 138 -7.82 17.19 -16.16
CA ASP A 138 -6.91 16.05 -16.26
C ASP A 138 -7.48 14.85 -15.48
N GLU A 139 -6.73 13.78 -15.46
CA GLU A 139 -6.99 12.59 -14.65
C GLU A 139 -5.76 12.30 -13.79
N LEU A 140 -6.01 11.91 -12.54
CA LEU A 140 -4.99 11.37 -11.66
C LEU A 140 -5.14 9.85 -11.60
N VAL A 141 -4.08 9.13 -11.94
CA VAL A 141 -3.96 7.68 -11.74
C VAL A 141 -3.14 7.43 -10.48
N LEU A 142 -3.79 6.91 -9.47
CA LEU A 142 -3.18 6.57 -8.20
C LEU A 142 -3.07 5.05 -8.07
N GLY A 143 -1.83 4.55 -7.94
CA GLY A 143 -1.52 3.16 -7.63
C GLY A 143 -1.22 2.97 -6.15
N ASN A 144 -1.75 1.88 -5.59
CA ASN A 144 -1.47 1.37 -4.25
C ASN A 144 -0.79 0.00 -4.40
N LEU A 145 0.49 -0.08 -4.05
CA LEU A 145 1.29 -1.30 -4.19
C LEU A 145 1.50 -1.96 -2.83
N HIS A 146 1.21 -3.25 -2.74
CA HIS A 146 1.79 -4.12 -1.74
C HIS A 146 2.74 -5.10 -2.46
N GLY A 147 4.00 -4.73 -2.47
CA GLY A 147 5.06 -5.38 -3.25
C GLY A 147 5.42 -6.76 -2.74
N LEU A 148 5.99 -7.57 -3.61
CA LEU A 148 6.37 -8.95 -3.33
C LEU A 148 7.38 -9.04 -2.19
N TRP A 149 6.97 -9.62 -1.08
CA TRP A 149 7.86 -10.01 0.01
C TRP A 149 8.44 -11.40 -0.26
N GLN A 150 9.72 -11.59 -0.01
CA GLN A 150 10.41 -12.86 -0.15
C GLN A 150 11.36 -13.04 1.02
N GLU A 151 11.22 -14.14 1.72
CA GLU A 151 12.08 -14.51 2.83
C GLU A 151 13.56 -14.53 2.40
N ASN A 152 14.46 -14.15 3.31
CA ASN A 152 15.92 -14.15 3.12
C ASN A 152 16.45 -13.29 1.94
N SER A 153 15.59 -12.56 1.22
CA SER A 153 16.00 -11.70 0.09
C SER A 153 16.62 -10.38 0.53
N GLN A 154 16.53 -10.02 1.81
CA GLN A 154 16.95 -8.72 2.34
C GLN A 154 16.38 -7.51 1.57
N LYS A 155 15.21 -7.67 0.93
CA LYS A 155 14.56 -6.68 0.04
C LYS A 155 15.45 -6.23 -1.13
N LEU A 156 16.40 -7.06 -1.55
CA LEU A 156 17.20 -6.87 -2.76
C LEU A 156 16.44 -7.34 -4.01
N ASP A 157 17.04 -7.09 -5.18
CA ASP A 157 16.48 -7.56 -6.44
C ASP A 157 16.39 -9.09 -6.51
N THR A 158 15.26 -9.56 -7.00
CA THR A 158 15.05 -10.93 -7.46
C THR A 158 14.41 -10.88 -8.84
N PRO A 159 14.47 -11.97 -9.64
CA PRO A 159 13.79 -12.02 -10.93
C PRO A 159 12.31 -11.62 -10.84
N GLU A 160 11.64 -12.05 -9.77
CA GLU A 160 10.24 -11.81 -9.51
C GLU A 160 9.94 -10.32 -9.20
N ARG A 161 10.74 -9.68 -8.34
CA ARG A 161 10.61 -8.25 -8.04
C ARG A 161 10.92 -7.38 -9.26
N MET A 162 11.89 -7.78 -10.05
CA MET A 162 12.20 -7.10 -11.32
C MET A 162 11.03 -7.19 -12.30
N GLU A 163 10.39 -8.37 -12.40
CA GLU A 163 9.21 -8.56 -13.26
C GLU A 163 8.02 -7.75 -12.73
N GLN A 164 7.74 -7.77 -11.42
CA GLN A 164 6.76 -6.93 -10.78
C GLN A 164 6.93 -5.45 -11.18
N SER A 165 8.14 -4.93 -11.04
CA SER A 165 8.43 -3.53 -11.36
C SER A 165 8.17 -3.21 -12.83
N LYS A 166 8.50 -4.11 -13.76
CA LYS A 166 8.22 -3.97 -15.20
C LYS A 166 6.73 -3.97 -15.50
N ILE A 167 5.96 -4.86 -14.86
CA ILE A 167 4.51 -4.96 -15.02
C ILE A 167 3.84 -3.65 -14.57
N ILE A 168 4.20 -3.13 -13.38
CA ILE A 168 3.66 -1.88 -12.85
C ILE A 168 4.06 -0.69 -13.74
N LYS A 169 5.34 -0.63 -14.16
CA LYS A 169 5.80 0.39 -15.09
C LYS A 169 5.01 0.37 -16.39
N SER A 170 4.80 -0.83 -16.96
CA SER A 170 4.02 -1.00 -18.20
C SER A 170 2.56 -0.59 -18.05
N PHE A 171 1.97 -0.76 -16.87
CA PHE A 171 0.63 -0.22 -16.57
C PHE A 171 0.65 1.31 -16.64
N PHE A 172 1.55 1.96 -15.90
CA PHE A 172 1.62 3.42 -15.90
C PHE A 172 1.98 4.03 -17.26
N ASP A 173 2.77 3.33 -18.10
CA ASP A 173 3.11 3.80 -19.45
C ASP A 173 1.91 3.90 -20.38
N LYS A 174 0.89 3.07 -20.17
CA LYS A 174 -0.35 3.09 -20.94
C LYS A 174 -1.34 4.15 -20.47
N GLU A 175 -1.17 4.62 -19.23
CA GLU A 175 -2.06 5.59 -18.63
C GLU A 175 -1.68 7.01 -19.05
N LYS A 176 -2.72 7.82 -19.28
CA LYS A 176 -2.58 9.27 -19.50
C LYS A 176 -2.78 10.02 -18.18
N GLY A 177 -2.40 11.28 -18.16
CA GLY A 177 -2.60 12.13 -17.00
C GLY A 177 -1.49 12.03 -15.95
N ARG A 178 -1.78 12.56 -14.77
CA ARG A 178 -0.88 12.61 -13.62
C ARG A 178 -0.83 11.27 -12.92
N LYS A 179 0.31 10.93 -12.35
CA LYS A 179 0.52 9.59 -11.78
C LYS A 179 1.14 9.69 -10.40
N ILE A 180 0.59 8.90 -9.47
CA ILE A 180 1.17 8.64 -8.16
C ILE A 180 1.22 7.13 -7.96
N LEU A 181 2.36 6.61 -7.52
CA LEU A 181 2.51 5.25 -7.05
C LEU A 181 2.92 5.31 -5.59
N ALA A 182 2.11 4.75 -4.71
CA ALA A 182 2.33 4.73 -3.27
C ALA A 182 2.20 3.31 -2.71
N GLY A 183 2.76 3.05 -1.53
CA GLY A 183 2.57 1.79 -0.83
C GLY A 183 3.85 1.18 -0.27
N ASP A 184 3.72 -0.05 0.20
CA ASP A 184 4.82 -0.91 0.62
C ASP A 184 5.37 -1.67 -0.60
N PHE A 185 6.51 -1.27 -1.10
CA PHE A 185 7.12 -1.89 -2.29
C PHE A 185 7.93 -3.16 -1.97
N ASN A 186 8.25 -3.39 -0.70
CA ASN A 186 9.06 -4.49 -0.22
C ASN A 186 10.44 -4.61 -0.90
N ILE A 187 11.00 -3.50 -1.38
CA ILE A 187 12.34 -3.41 -1.98
C ILE A 187 13.11 -2.22 -1.39
N ARG A 188 14.44 -2.22 -1.55
CA ARG A 188 15.33 -1.13 -1.12
C ARG A 188 15.45 -0.05 -2.20
N PRO A 189 15.77 1.21 -1.82
CA PRO A 189 15.83 2.33 -2.77
C PRO A 189 16.96 2.17 -3.81
N GLU A 190 18.05 1.48 -3.49
CA GLU A 190 19.20 1.28 -4.40
C GLU A 190 19.00 0.17 -5.43
N THR A 191 17.90 -0.60 -5.39
CA THR A 191 17.66 -1.75 -6.26
C THR A 191 17.30 -1.36 -7.70
N GLN A 192 17.54 -2.27 -8.64
CA GLN A 192 17.11 -2.08 -10.04
C GLN A 192 15.59 -2.09 -10.17
N GLY A 193 14.89 -2.89 -9.34
CA GLY A 193 13.43 -2.88 -9.28
C GLY A 193 12.88 -1.48 -8.96
N THR A 194 13.47 -0.79 -7.98
CA THR A 194 13.10 0.61 -7.66
C THR A 194 13.44 1.54 -8.83
N LYS A 195 14.63 1.40 -9.46
CA LYS A 195 15.03 2.23 -10.61
C LYS A 195 14.08 2.08 -11.80
N ILE A 196 13.53 0.90 -12.06
CA ILE A 196 12.52 0.69 -13.10
C ILE A 196 11.26 1.51 -12.80
N LEU A 197 10.78 1.51 -11.56
CA LEU A 197 9.61 2.28 -11.15
C LEU A 197 9.84 3.80 -11.20
N GLU A 198 11.08 4.25 -10.99
CA GLU A 198 11.49 5.66 -11.08
C GLU A 198 11.54 6.19 -12.53
N ILE A 199 11.51 5.34 -13.56
CA ILE A 199 11.53 5.82 -14.95
C ILE A 199 10.29 6.66 -15.25
N GLY A 200 10.48 7.98 -15.39
CA GLY A 200 9.40 8.96 -15.60
C GLY A 200 8.63 9.32 -14.33
N MET A 201 9.12 8.92 -13.16
CA MET A 201 8.56 9.31 -11.85
C MET A 201 9.67 9.72 -10.88
N GLU A 202 9.38 10.63 -9.98
CA GLU A 202 10.28 11.11 -8.95
C GLU A 202 10.01 10.35 -7.64
N ASN A 203 11.05 9.75 -7.05
CA ASN A 203 10.98 9.06 -5.78
C ASN A 203 11.16 10.05 -4.63
N LEU A 204 10.08 10.29 -3.86
CA LEU A 204 10.10 11.27 -2.78
C LEU A 204 10.94 10.80 -1.58
N ILE A 205 11.10 9.50 -1.35
CA ILE A 205 11.98 8.97 -0.30
C ILE A 205 13.42 9.44 -0.56
N THR A 206 13.90 9.27 -1.79
CA THR A 206 15.25 9.67 -2.19
C THR A 206 15.38 11.19 -2.24
N LYS A 207 14.41 11.88 -2.82
CA LYS A 207 14.41 13.34 -2.98
C LYS A 207 14.50 14.08 -1.65
N TYR A 208 13.77 13.61 -0.64
CA TYR A 208 13.70 14.24 0.69
C TYR A 208 14.69 13.64 1.70
N GLY A 209 15.60 12.77 1.26
CA GLY A 209 16.65 12.20 2.10
C GLY A 209 16.10 11.41 3.29
N VAL A 210 14.99 10.68 3.10
CA VAL A 210 14.41 9.83 4.14
C VAL A 210 15.40 8.74 4.52
N THR A 211 15.54 8.49 5.82
CA THR A 211 16.45 7.48 6.36
C THR A 211 15.75 6.22 6.85
N SER A 212 14.43 6.28 7.07
CA SER A 212 13.62 5.13 7.47
C SER A 212 12.14 5.34 7.14
N THR A 213 11.47 4.29 6.68
CA THR A 213 10.01 4.18 6.59
C THR A 213 9.46 3.15 7.58
N ARG A 214 10.33 2.61 8.44
CA ARG A 214 9.97 1.66 9.49
C ARG A 214 9.91 2.34 10.85
N SER A 215 8.90 1.99 11.64
CA SER A 215 8.69 2.52 12.98
C SER A 215 9.70 1.95 13.99
N SER A 216 9.65 2.45 15.22
CA SER A 216 10.55 2.03 16.30
C SER A 216 10.32 0.59 16.77
N ILE A 217 9.15 0.01 16.50
CA ILE A 217 8.83 -1.38 16.89
C ILE A 217 9.32 -2.42 15.87
N TYR A 218 9.75 -1.99 14.67
CA TYR A 218 10.35 -2.89 13.69
C TYR A 218 11.81 -3.19 14.07
N LEU A 219 12.12 -4.45 14.31
CA LEU A 219 13.39 -4.87 14.90
C LEU A 219 14.48 -5.20 13.87
N GLU A 220 14.09 -5.44 12.60
CA GLU A 220 15.04 -5.80 11.55
C GLU A 220 15.87 -4.58 11.08
N PRO A 221 17.11 -4.82 10.57
CA PRO A 221 18.01 -3.73 10.19
C PRO A 221 17.60 -2.96 8.92
N ILE A 222 16.72 -3.55 8.07
CA ILE A 222 16.31 -2.94 6.80
C ILE A 222 15.23 -1.92 7.06
N ARG A 223 15.57 -0.65 6.91
CA ARG A 223 14.71 0.48 7.30
C ARG A 223 13.82 1.02 6.19
N PHE A 224 13.85 0.46 4.99
CA PHE A 224 13.05 0.90 3.84
C PHE A 224 12.09 -0.19 3.38
N SER A 225 10.88 0.23 3.04
CA SER A 225 9.84 -0.61 2.44
C SER A 225 8.83 0.22 1.65
N ASP A 226 8.51 1.41 2.15
CA ASP A 226 7.38 2.24 1.72
C ASP A 226 7.86 3.41 0.88
N TYR A 227 7.10 3.75 -0.16
CA TYR A 227 7.46 4.78 -1.12
C TYR A 227 6.24 5.59 -1.56
N ILE A 228 6.52 6.80 -2.01
CA ILE A 228 5.65 7.58 -2.89
C ILE A 228 6.49 8.06 -4.07
N LEU A 229 6.05 7.67 -5.28
CA LEU A 229 6.60 8.16 -6.54
C LEU A 229 5.56 9.04 -7.23
N THR A 230 5.99 10.15 -7.82
CA THR A 230 5.10 11.09 -8.51
C THR A 230 5.59 11.38 -9.93
N SER A 231 4.67 11.49 -10.89
CA SER A 231 5.04 11.99 -12.23
C SER A 231 5.44 13.46 -12.18
N PRO A 232 6.27 13.95 -13.13
CA PRO A 232 6.80 15.32 -13.09
C PRO A 232 5.75 16.43 -13.12
N ASN A 233 4.54 16.14 -13.58
CA ASN A 233 3.40 17.07 -13.62
C ASN A 233 2.57 17.09 -12.32
N ILE A 234 2.98 16.38 -11.27
CA ILE A 234 2.49 16.53 -9.91
C ILE A 234 3.32 17.61 -9.21
N LYS A 235 2.68 18.67 -8.77
CA LYS A 235 3.33 19.66 -7.91
C LYS A 235 3.26 19.17 -6.46
N VAL A 236 4.39 18.77 -5.92
CA VAL A 236 4.53 18.35 -4.52
C VAL A 236 4.66 19.61 -3.66
N ASN A 237 3.68 19.85 -2.78
CA ASN A 237 3.67 20.97 -1.83
C ASN A 237 4.37 20.59 -0.53
N ASP A 238 4.17 19.36 -0.05
CA ASP A 238 4.82 18.83 1.15
C ASP A 238 4.90 17.30 1.10
N PHE A 239 5.97 16.73 1.69
CA PHE A 239 6.13 15.30 1.86
C PHE A 239 6.78 15.01 3.20
N LYS A 240 6.19 14.10 3.99
CA LYS A 240 6.66 13.73 5.32
C LYS A 240 6.52 12.24 5.58
N VAL A 241 7.47 11.72 6.36
CA VAL A 241 7.32 10.46 7.10
C VAL A 241 6.82 10.82 8.49
N LEU A 242 5.56 10.49 8.78
CA LEU A 242 4.96 10.76 10.09
C LEU A 242 5.55 9.78 11.13
N GLN A 243 5.74 10.27 12.37
CA GLN A 243 6.41 9.48 13.41
C GLN A 243 5.42 8.73 14.31
N ASP A 244 4.21 8.51 13.83
CA ASP A 244 3.15 7.79 14.51
C ASP A 244 3.41 6.28 14.51
N VAL A 245 3.59 5.68 15.69
CA VAL A 245 3.84 4.24 15.84
C VAL A 245 2.49 3.51 15.90
N VAL A 246 1.87 3.42 14.74
CA VAL A 246 0.55 2.78 14.53
C VAL A 246 0.61 1.45 13.78
N SER A 247 1.82 1.10 13.34
CA SER A 247 2.20 -0.13 12.66
C SER A 247 3.72 -0.30 12.83
N ASP A 248 4.27 -1.40 12.39
CA ASP A 248 5.71 -1.57 12.21
C ASP A 248 6.24 -0.74 11.01
N HIS A 249 5.33 -0.19 10.19
CA HIS A 249 5.59 0.84 9.18
C HIS A 249 5.21 2.23 9.69
N LEU A 250 5.87 3.27 9.13
CA LEU A 250 5.51 4.66 9.36
C LEU A 250 4.61 5.18 8.24
N PRO A 251 3.57 5.98 8.56
CA PRO A 251 2.73 6.59 7.53
C PRO A 251 3.53 7.60 6.69
N LEU A 252 3.35 7.58 5.37
CA LEU A 252 3.88 8.59 4.47
C LEU A 252 2.77 9.55 4.05
N LEU A 253 2.97 10.84 4.28
CA LEU A 253 2.06 11.92 3.91
C LEU A 253 2.59 12.66 2.69
N LEU A 254 1.75 12.82 1.67
CA LEU A 254 1.97 13.67 0.51
C LEU A 254 0.88 14.74 0.41
N GLU A 255 1.29 16.01 0.31
CA GLU A 255 0.42 17.11 -0.09
C GLU A 255 0.80 17.57 -1.51
N PHE A 256 -0.18 17.65 -2.40
CA PHE A 256 0.06 17.88 -3.82
C PHE A 256 -1.07 18.61 -4.53
N GLU A 257 -0.71 19.24 -5.65
CA GLU A 257 -1.59 19.85 -6.64
C GLU A 257 -1.38 19.23 -8.01
#